data_940dd1f6bbc2844a8879f0c7eb423ad4
#
_entry.id   940dd1f6bbc2844a8879f0c7eb423ad4
#
_cell.length_a   1.000
_cell.length_b   1.000
_cell.length_c   1.000
_cell.angle_alpha   90.00
_cell.angle_beta   90.00
_cell.angle_gamma   90.00
#
_symmetry.space_group_name_H-M   'P 1'
#
loop_
_entity.id
_entity.type
_entity.pdbx_description
1 polymer ?
#
loop_
_entity_poly.entity_id
_entity_poly.type
_entity_poly.pdbx_seq_one_letter_code
_entity_poly.pdbx_strand_id
1 'polypeptide(L)'
;LGLVGSEMCIRDSRKYNIKTVVGPDDYASMQEVVRRRYTRMQAEGTPLPDLIITDGGRGQMEVVREVVEDELHLHIPIAGLAKDDRHRTNELLFGFPPVVVGLKADSELFRVLTQIQDEVHRYAITFHRDKRSKHALHSELDDITGIGPKTRDALLKAFKSVKRIKGATLDQLATAIGPSKANTVYRHFQQPT
;
A
#
# COMPACT_ATOMS: atom_id res chain seq x y z
N LEU A 1 -0.94 -15.50 -6.14
CA LEU A 1 -0.93 -14.96 -7.50
C LEU A 1 -1.51 -16.01 -8.44
N GLY A 2 -2.71 -15.77 -8.96
CA GLY A 2 -3.28 -16.63 -10.01
C GLY A 2 -3.17 -15.91 -11.34
N LEU A 3 -2.50 -16.53 -12.29
CA LEU A 3 -2.54 -16.13 -13.69
C LEU A 3 -3.80 -16.76 -14.31
N VAL A 4 -4.72 -15.95 -14.83
CA VAL A 4 -5.87 -16.42 -15.58
C VAL A 4 -5.88 -15.65 -16.90
N GLY A 5 -5.55 -16.32 -17.99
CA GLY A 5 -5.42 -15.71 -19.31
C GLY A 5 -4.17 -14.81 -19.41
N SER A 6 -4.27 -13.75 -20.21
CA SER A 6 -3.21 -12.75 -20.40
C SER A 6 -3.15 -11.69 -19.28
N GLU A 7 -4.04 -11.74 -18.29
CA GLU A 7 -4.11 -10.78 -17.20
C GLU A 7 -3.62 -11.39 -15.88
N MET A 8 -2.68 -10.69 -15.23
CA MET A 8 -2.23 -11.03 -13.90
C MET A 8 -3.27 -10.59 -12.87
N CYS A 9 -3.95 -11.54 -12.26
CA CYS A 9 -4.97 -11.27 -11.25
C CYS A 9 -4.37 -11.32 -9.84
N ILE A 10 -4.22 -10.18 -9.19
CA ILE A 10 -3.83 -10.10 -7.78
C ILE A 10 -5.09 -10.25 -6.93
N ARG A 11 -5.46 -11.51 -6.61
CA ARG A 11 -6.69 -11.80 -5.86
C ARG A 11 -6.62 -11.50 -4.37
N ASP A 12 -5.42 -11.47 -3.79
CA ASP A 12 -5.23 -11.37 -2.33
C ASP A 12 -4.27 -10.25 -1.94
N SER A 13 -4.37 -9.11 -2.62
CA SER A 13 -3.59 -7.93 -2.25
C SER A 13 -4.03 -7.39 -0.89
N ARG A 14 -3.10 -7.29 0.06
CA ARG A 14 -3.37 -6.81 1.41
C ARG A 14 -2.62 -5.51 1.67
N LYS A 15 -3.31 -4.57 2.29
CA LYS A 15 -2.74 -3.29 2.75
C LYS A 15 -2.48 -3.38 4.24
N TYR A 16 -1.26 -3.07 4.65
CA TYR A 16 -0.87 -3.05 6.05
C TYR A 16 -0.56 -1.62 6.49
N ASN A 17 -1.17 -1.21 7.59
CA ASN A 17 -0.74 -0.03 8.32
C ASN A 17 0.32 -0.46 9.33
N ILE A 18 1.51 0.11 9.24
CA ILE A 18 2.60 -0.10 10.20
C ILE A 18 2.17 0.47 11.54
N LYS A 19 2.40 -0.25 12.62
CA LYS A 19 1.92 0.07 13.97
C LYS A 19 3.05 0.27 14.98
N THR A 20 4.14 -0.48 14.83
CA THR A 20 5.21 -0.55 15.85
C THR A 20 6.48 0.18 15.45
N VAL A 21 6.66 0.47 14.15
CA VAL A 21 7.86 1.13 13.65
C VAL A 21 7.69 2.64 13.68
N VAL A 22 8.64 3.33 14.29
CA VAL A 22 8.69 4.79 14.38
C VAL A 22 9.74 5.31 13.40
N GLY A 23 9.33 6.18 12.49
CA GLY A 23 10.22 6.75 11.46
C GLY A 23 10.27 5.95 10.15
N PRO A 24 11.12 6.37 9.20
CA PRO A 24 11.27 5.72 7.90
C PRO A 24 12.26 4.55 8.01
N ASP A 25 11.78 3.39 8.42
CA ASP A 25 12.54 2.14 8.46
C ASP A 25 11.79 1.09 7.64
N ASP A 26 12.25 0.89 6.41
CA ASP A 26 11.64 -0.03 5.46
C ASP A 26 11.83 -1.50 5.86
N TYR A 27 12.97 -1.84 6.45
CA TYR A 27 13.26 -3.19 6.89
C TYR A 27 12.42 -3.59 8.11
N ALA A 28 12.36 -2.76 9.13
CA ALA A 28 11.52 -3.00 10.29
C ALA A 28 10.02 -3.03 9.90
N SER A 29 9.61 -2.18 8.97
CA SER A 29 8.25 -2.18 8.42
C SER A 29 7.94 -3.48 7.68
N MET A 30 8.88 -4.00 6.91
CA MET A 30 8.75 -5.29 6.21
C MET A 30 8.66 -6.45 7.22
N GLN A 31 9.51 -6.48 8.25
CA GLN A 31 9.44 -7.49 9.32
C GLN A 31 8.06 -7.50 9.98
N GLU A 32 7.52 -6.31 10.34
CA GLU A 32 6.19 -6.21 10.95
C GLU A 32 5.11 -6.81 10.04
N VAL A 33 5.12 -6.47 8.76
CA VAL A 33 4.12 -6.93 7.78
C VAL A 33 4.21 -8.44 7.59
N VAL A 34 5.41 -8.96 7.36
CA VAL A 34 5.66 -10.39 7.13
C VAL A 34 5.24 -11.20 8.37
N ARG A 35 5.68 -10.79 9.56
CA ARG A 35 5.30 -11.43 10.83
C ARG A 35 3.79 -11.48 11.01
N ARG A 36 3.10 -10.36 10.86
CA ARG A 36 1.63 -10.27 11.02
C ARG A 36 0.88 -11.13 10.00
N ARG A 37 1.37 -11.18 8.76
CA ARG A 37 0.73 -11.98 7.72
C ARG A 37 0.85 -13.47 8.01
N TYR A 38 2.06 -13.96 8.23
CA TYR A 38 2.29 -15.40 8.35
C TYR A 38 1.84 -15.96 9.70
N THR A 39 1.96 -15.21 10.80
CA THR A 39 1.33 -15.58 12.08
C THR A 39 -0.17 -15.75 11.92
N ARG A 40 -0.81 -14.85 11.19
CA ARG A 40 -2.25 -14.95 10.93
C ARG A 40 -2.59 -16.16 10.06
N MET A 41 -1.82 -16.43 9.02
CA MET A 41 -2.03 -17.60 8.14
C MET A 41 -1.90 -18.90 8.91
N GLN A 42 -0.91 -19.02 9.81
CA GLN A 42 -0.77 -20.17 10.70
C GLN A 42 -1.99 -20.31 11.63
N ALA A 43 -2.44 -19.22 12.25
CA ALA A 43 -3.59 -19.24 13.17
C ALA A 43 -4.91 -19.60 12.47
N GLU A 44 -5.09 -19.19 11.22
CA GLU A 44 -6.29 -19.45 10.40
C GLU A 44 -6.22 -20.80 9.65
N GLY A 45 -5.09 -21.50 9.69
CA GLY A 45 -4.87 -22.72 8.90
C GLY A 45 -4.91 -22.48 7.39
N THR A 46 -4.62 -21.25 6.95
CA THR A 46 -4.61 -20.88 5.52
C THR A 46 -3.38 -21.50 4.84
N PRO A 47 -3.50 -22.07 3.63
CA PRO A 47 -2.35 -22.59 2.89
C PRO A 47 -1.24 -21.56 2.73
N LEU A 48 -0.01 -21.95 3.04
CA LEU A 48 1.17 -21.13 2.84
C LEU A 48 1.51 -21.04 1.35
N PRO A 49 2.17 -19.95 0.89
CA PRO A 49 2.63 -19.86 -0.49
C PRO A 49 3.81 -20.80 -0.75
N ASP A 50 3.96 -21.23 -2.00
CA ASP A 50 5.07 -22.06 -2.45
C ASP A 50 6.37 -21.26 -2.64
N LEU A 51 6.26 -19.92 -2.75
CA LEU A 51 7.41 -19.03 -2.95
C LEU A 51 7.06 -17.62 -2.47
N ILE A 52 8.01 -16.99 -1.77
CA ILE A 52 7.99 -15.55 -1.45
C ILE A 52 8.94 -14.83 -2.39
N ILE A 53 8.48 -13.77 -3.04
CA ILE A 53 9.33 -12.91 -3.87
C ILE A 53 9.36 -11.50 -3.27
N THR A 54 10.54 -11.00 -2.92
CA THR A 54 10.74 -9.63 -2.46
C THR A 54 11.00 -8.69 -3.64
N ASP A 55 10.48 -7.45 -3.57
CA ASP A 55 10.78 -6.38 -4.54
C ASP A 55 12.12 -5.70 -4.21
N GLY A 56 13.13 -6.50 -3.96
CA GLY A 56 14.48 -6.05 -3.63
C GLY A 56 15.44 -7.22 -3.50
N GLY A 57 16.72 -6.88 -3.40
CA GLY A 57 17.80 -7.84 -3.37
C GLY A 57 18.03 -8.46 -1.97
N ARG A 58 19.31 -8.81 -1.73
CA ARG A 58 19.76 -9.60 -0.58
C ARG A 58 19.27 -9.09 0.77
N GLY A 59 19.29 -7.77 1.02
CA GLY A 59 18.87 -7.22 2.32
C GLY A 59 17.39 -7.47 2.62
N GLN A 60 16.51 -7.32 1.64
CA GLN A 60 15.09 -7.62 1.84
C GLN A 60 14.81 -9.12 1.98
N MET A 61 15.54 -9.97 1.23
CA MET A 61 15.44 -11.42 1.36
C MET A 61 15.82 -11.86 2.77
N GLU A 62 16.92 -11.33 3.33
CA GLU A 62 17.40 -11.67 4.67
C GLU A 62 16.38 -11.30 5.74
N VAL A 63 15.82 -10.08 5.67
CA VAL A 63 14.77 -9.61 6.58
C VAL A 63 13.53 -10.52 6.56
N VAL A 64 13.13 -11.00 5.39
CA VAL A 64 12.01 -11.92 5.25
C VAL A 64 12.36 -13.30 5.80
N ARG A 65 13.60 -13.80 5.56
CA ARG A 65 14.09 -15.08 6.06
C ARG A 65 14.08 -15.11 7.59
N GLU A 66 14.67 -14.08 8.23
CA GLU A 66 14.68 -13.96 9.69
C GLU A 66 13.28 -14.16 10.30
N VAL A 67 12.27 -13.52 9.71
CA VAL A 67 10.91 -13.64 10.23
C VAL A 67 10.29 -15.01 9.90
N VAL A 68 10.42 -15.46 8.65
CA VAL A 68 9.75 -16.67 8.17
C VAL A 68 10.38 -17.94 8.75
N GLU A 69 11.72 -18.04 8.68
CA GLU A 69 12.44 -19.23 9.11
C GLU A 69 12.82 -19.19 10.59
N ASP A 70 13.46 -18.09 11.05
CA ASP A 70 14.03 -18.05 12.40
C ASP A 70 12.97 -17.78 13.48
N GLU A 71 11.98 -16.88 13.21
CA GLU A 71 10.94 -16.57 14.21
C GLU A 71 9.72 -17.50 14.10
N LEU A 72 9.22 -17.75 12.88
CA LEU A 72 7.96 -18.48 12.67
C LEU A 72 8.17 -19.96 12.33
N HIS A 73 9.41 -20.38 12.13
CA HIS A 73 9.81 -21.77 11.79
C HIS A 73 9.07 -22.32 10.56
N LEU A 74 8.86 -21.45 9.56
CA LEU A 74 8.24 -21.80 8.28
C LEU A 74 9.32 -22.03 7.22
N HIS A 75 9.16 -23.10 6.43
CA HIS A 75 10.07 -23.45 5.36
C HIS A 75 9.45 -23.07 4.00
N ILE A 76 9.58 -21.80 3.62
CA ILE A 76 9.07 -21.27 2.36
C ILE A 76 10.25 -20.73 1.55
N PRO A 77 10.45 -21.19 0.31
CA PRO A 77 11.50 -20.65 -0.56
C PRO A 77 11.37 -19.13 -0.73
N ILE A 78 12.50 -18.42 -0.72
CA ILE A 78 12.53 -16.96 -0.84
C ILE A 78 13.40 -16.58 -2.03
N ALA A 79 12.87 -15.68 -2.85
CA ALA A 79 13.57 -15.06 -3.96
C ALA A 79 13.52 -13.53 -3.85
N GLY A 80 14.43 -12.85 -4.53
CA GLY A 80 14.50 -11.41 -4.56
C GLY A 80 14.72 -10.87 -5.97
N LEU A 81 14.04 -9.78 -6.31
CA LEU A 81 14.23 -9.07 -7.57
C LEU A 81 15.21 -7.92 -7.34
N ALA A 82 16.48 -8.16 -7.68
CA ALA A 82 17.51 -7.14 -7.57
C ALA A 82 17.39 -6.14 -8.71
N LYS A 83 17.63 -4.87 -8.40
CA LYS A 83 17.58 -3.76 -9.35
C LYS A 83 18.98 -3.29 -9.70
N ASP A 84 19.15 -2.85 -10.95
CA ASP A 84 20.36 -2.16 -11.38
C ASP A 84 20.43 -0.71 -10.84
N ASP A 85 21.52 -0.02 -11.11
CA ASP A 85 21.71 1.41 -10.73
C ASP A 85 20.66 2.35 -11.36
N ARG A 86 19.91 1.88 -12.35
CA ARG A 86 18.81 2.61 -12.99
C ARG A 86 17.44 2.18 -12.44
N HIS A 87 17.42 1.48 -11.32
CA HIS A 87 16.20 0.96 -10.66
C HIS A 87 15.36 0.00 -11.52
N ARG A 88 15.97 -0.67 -12.50
CA ARG A 88 15.30 -1.69 -13.32
C ARG A 88 15.62 -3.05 -12.78
N THR A 89 14.67 -3.98 -12.81
CA THR A 89 14.90 -5.39 -12.51
C THR A 89 16.01 -5.92 -13.41
N ASN A 90 17.06 -6.44 -12.79
CA ASN A 90 18.23 -6.95 -13.51
C ASN A 90 18.48 -8.41 -13.21
N GLU A 91 18.27 -8.83 -11.97
CA GLU A 91 18.62 -10.17 -11.51
C GLU A 91 17.53 -10.77 -10.63
N LEU A 92 17.31 -12.07 -10.75
CA LEU A 92 16.59 -12.87 -9.78
C LEU A 92 17.60 -13.54 -8.85
N LEU A 93 17.48 -13.28 -7.57
CA LEU A 93 18.24 -13.95 -6.51
C LEU A 93 17.38 -15.06 -5.90
N PHE A 94 17.99 -16.17 -5.52
CA PHE A 94 17.28 -17.30 -4.91
C PHE A 94 18.11 -17.96 -3.81
N GLY A 95 17.45 -18.38 -2.75
CA GLY A 95 18.01 -19.18 -1.66
C GLY A 95 18.94 -18.42 -0.72
N PHE A 96 19.59 -19.16 0.19
CA PHE A 96 20.53 -18.63 1.19
C PHE A 96 21.75 -19.56 1.29
N PRO A 97 22.97 -19.05 1.04
CA PRO A 97 23.26 -17.67 0.59
C PRO A 97 22.62 -17.37 -0.78
N PRO A 98 22.19 -16.12 -1.04
CA PRO A 98 21.52 -15.78 -2.28
C PRO A 98 22.43 -15.99 -3.49
N VAL A 99 21.95 -16.78 -4.45
CA VAL A 99 22.62 -17.00 -5.74
C VAL A 99 21.83 -16.32 -6.86
N VAL A 100 22.54 -15.81 -7.86
CA VAL A 100 21.92 -15.23 -9.04
C VAL A 100 21.37 -16.34 -9.92
N VAL A 101 20.07 -16.31 -10.18
CA VAL A 101 19.46 -17.16 -11.20
C VAL A 101 19.57 -16.44 -12.53
N GLY A 102 20.39 -17.00 -13.42
CA GLY A 102 20.63 -16.43 -14.76
C GLY A 102 19.34 -16.42 -15.59
N LEU A 103 18.67 -15.29 -15.63
CA LEU A 103 17.51 -15.07 -16.50
C LEU A 103 17.92 -14.24 -17.71
N LYS A 104 17.58 -14.72 -18.90
CA LYS A 104 17.73 -13.90 -20.10
C LYS A 104 16.67 -12.78 -20.08
N ALA A 105 17.08 -11.55 -20.37
CA ALA A 105 16.20 -10.38 -20.36
C ALA A 105 15.00 -10.50 -21.35
N ASP A 106 15.13 -11.31 -22.38
CA ASP A 106 14.10 -11.59 -23.37
C ASP A 106 13.25 -12.84 -23.05
N SER A 107 13.55 -13.53 -21.94
CA SER A 107 12.80 -14.72 -21.54
C SER A 107 11.39 -14.37 -21.07
N GLU A 108 10.47 -15.30 -21.29
CA GLU A 108 9.08 -15.16 -20.82
C GLU A 108 8.99 -15.03 -19.30
N LEU A 109 9.82 -15.79 -18.57
CA LEU A 109 9.90 -15.70 -17.12
C LEU A 109 10.33 -14.30 -16.66
N PHE A 110 11.34 -13.70 -17.30
CA PHE A 110 11.77 -12.34 -16.97
C PHE A 110 10.67 -11.31 -17.20
N ARG A 111 9.90 -11.43 -18.30
CA ARG A 111 8.76 -10.58 -18.59
C ARG A 111 7.68 -10.70 -17.51
N VAL A 112 7.35 -11.92 -17.09
CA VAL A 112 6.36 -12.16 -16.03
C VAL A 112 6.81 -11.54 -14.71
N LEU A 113 8.07 -11.73 -14.31
CA LEU A 113 8.61 -11.15 -13.07
C LEU A 113 8.59 -9.62 -13.10
N THR A 114 8.94 -9.01 -14.23
CA THR A 114 8.86 -7.55 -14.41
C THR A 114 7.42 -7.06 -14.30
N GLN A 115 6.46 -7.74 -14.93
CA GLN A 115 5.05 -7.39 -14.82
C GLN A 115 4.53 -7.49 -13.38
N ILE A 116 4.94 -8.52 -12.65
CA ILE A 116 4.61 -8.67 -11.21
C ILE A 116 5.13 -7.47 -10.43
N GLN A 117 6.39 -7.09 -10.66
CA GLN A 117 7.03 -5.98 -9.98
C GLN A 117 6.33 -4.65 -10.30
N ASP A 118 6.05 -4.38 -11.56
CA ASP A 118 5.35 -3.17 -11.99
C ASP A 118 3.96 -3.07 -11.35
N GLU A 119 3.23 -4.17 -11.26
CA GLU A 119 1.90 -4.20 -10.65
C GLU A 119 1.96 -3.98 -9.13
N VAL A 120 2.91 -4.59 -8.44
CA VAL A 120 3.15 -4.35 -7.00
C VAL A 120 3.49 -2.87 -6.76
N HIS A 121 4.37 -2.29 -7.59
CA HIS A 121 4.74 -0.87 -7.53
C HIS A 121 3.52 0.03 -7.77
N ARG A 122 2.75 -0.23 -8.81
CA ARG A 122 1.51 0.49 -9.12
C ARG A 122 0.53 0.46 -7.95
N TYR A 123 0.36 -0.72 -7.33
CA TYR A 123 -0.50 -0.91 -6.18
C TYR A 123 -0.02 -0.10 -4.96
N ALA A 124 1.28 -0.14 -4.67
CA ALA A 124 1.89 0.61 -3.56
C ALA A 124 1.75 2.14 -3.77
N ILE A 125 2.05 2.65 -4.97
CA ILE A 125 1.90 4.07 -5.31
C ILE A 125 0.44 4.52 -5.13
N THR A 126 -0.52 3.74 -5.61
CA THR A 126 -1.95 4.05 -5.47
C THR A 126 -2.35 4.12 -4.00
N PHE A 127 -1.87 3.18 -3.18
CA PHE A 127 -2.13 3.18 -1.75
C PHE A 127 -1.57 4.41 -1.03
N HIS A 128 -0.32 4.80 -1.35
CA HIS A 128 0.31 5.98 -0.78
C HIS A 128 -0.39 7.29 -1.21
N ARG A 129 -0.83 7.37 -2.46
CA ARG A 129 -1.62 8.51 -2.95
C ARG A 129 -2.96 8.62 -2.23
N ASP A 130 -3.68 7.52 -2.07
CA ASP A 130 -4.95 7.47 -1.34
C ASP A 130 -4.77 7.87 0.13
N LYS A 131 -3.70 7.40 0.79
CA LYS A 131 -3.40 7.74 2.18
C LYS A 131 -3.04 9.21 2.33
N ARG A 132 -2.18 9.76 1.45
CA ARG A 132 -1.82 11.19 1.45
C ARG A 132 -3.02 12.07 1.14
N SER A 133 -3.85 11.70 0.16
CA SER A 133 -5.07 12.43 -0.14
C SER A 133 -6.03 12.45 1.05
N LYS A 134 -6.23 11.31 1.72
CA LYS A 134 -7.06 11.26 2.93
C LYS A 134 -6.50 12.10 4.08
N HIS A 135 -5.19 12.09 4.27
CA HIS A 135 -4.54 12.88 5.34
C HIS A 135 -4.61 14.39 5.05
N ALA A 136 -4.36 14.81 3.82
CA ALA A 136 -4.51 16.20 3.40
C ALA A 136 -5.98 16.67 3.47
N LEU A 137 -6.91 15.78 3.13
CA LEU A 137 -8.35 16.02 3.26
C LEU A 137 -8.80 16.19 4.71
N HIS A 138 -8.18 15.47 5.64
CA HIS A 138 -8.43 15.64 7.07
C HIS A 138 -7.94 17.01 7.57
N SER A 139 -6.74 17.45 7.16
CA SER A 139 -6.14 18.69 7.63
C SER A 139 -6.98 19.93 7.29
N GLU A 140 -7.36 20.14 6.03
CA GLU A 140 -8.11 21.35 5.63
C GLU A 140 -9.52 21.46 6.24
N LEU A 141 -10.19 20.34 6.51
CA LEU A 141 -11.52 20.35 7.13
C LEU A 141 -11.45 20.41 8.66
N ASP A 142 -10.34 20.00 9.26
CA ASP A 142 -10.13 20.09 10.71
C ASP A 142 -9.86 21.53 11.15
N ASP A 143 -9.39 22.39 10.24
CA ASP A 143 -9.17 23.83 10.48
C ASP A 143 -10.48 24.62 10.56
N ILE A 144 -11.62 24.03 10.19
CA ILE A 144 -12.91 24.72 10.20
C ILE A 144 -13.54 24.61 11.60
N THR A 145 -13.52 25.71 12.34
CA THR A 145 -14.13 25.80 13.66
C THR A 145 -15.62 25.40 13.63
N GLY A 146 -16.02 24.45 14.48
CA GLY A 146 -17.40 23.94 14.56
C GLY A 146 -17.71 22.75 13.62
N ILE A 147 -16.72 22.26 12.86
CA ILE A 147 -16.84 21.05 12.05
C ILE A 147 -16.08 19.92 12.73
N GLY A 148 -16.82 19.08 13.43
CA GLY A 148 -16.25 17.89 14.09
C GLY A 148 -16.15 16.67 13.18
N PRO A 149 -15.52 15.56 13.67
CA PRO A 149 -15.24 14.34 12.90
C PRO A 149 -16.45 13.78 12.14
N LYS A 150 -17.62 13.70 12.77
CA LYS A 150 -18.83 13.18 12.13
C LYS A 150 -19.28 14.00 10.92
N THR A 151 -19.19 15.35 11.02
CA THR A 151 -19.59 16.26 9.94
C THR A 151 -18.60 16.21 8.78
N ARG A 152 -17.29 16.14 9.11
CA ARG A 152 -16.22 15.94 8.14
C ARG A 152 -16.41 14.65 7.35
N ASP A 153 -16.67 13.53 8.05
CA ASP A 153 -16.87 12.24 7.41
C ASP A 153 -18.11 12.24 6.49
N ALA A 154 -19.17 12.93 6.88
CA ALA A 154 -20.36 13.14 6.05
C ALA A 154 -20.02 13.93 4.76
N LEU A 155 -19.25 15.02 4.88
CA LEU A 155 -18.78 15.80 3.72
C LEU A 155 -17.92 14.93 2.77
N LEU A 156 -16.96 14.21 3.31
CA LEU A 156 -16.09 13.35 2.51
C LEU A 156 -16.84 12.19 1.86
N LYS A 157 -17.85 11.65 2.53
CA LYS A 157 -18.72 10.61 1.95
C LYS A 157 -19.56 11.16 0.79
N ALA A 158 -20.11 12.37 0.91
CA ALA A 158 -20.94 13.00 -0.10
C ALA A 158 -20.13 13.50 -1.31
N PHE A 159 -19.03 14.21 -1.08
CA PHE A 159 -18.30 14.93 -2.13
C PHE A 159 -17.01 14.25 -2.61
N LYS A 160 -16.50 13.26 -1.88
CA LYS A 160 -15.29 12.46 -2.18
C LYS A 160 -13.97 13.24 -2.19
N SER A 161 -13.97 14.59 -2.25
CA SER A 161 -12.75 15.41 -2.23
C SER A 161 -13.02 16.82 -1.71
N VAL A 162 -12.00 17.47 -1.09
CA VAL A 162 -12.09 18.88 -0.66
C VAL A 162 -12.28 19.82 -1.85
N LYS A 163 -11.66 19.51 -3.00
CA LYS A 163 -11.88 20.30 -4.23
C LYS A 163 -13.35 20.36 -4.62
N ARG A 164 -14.08 19.26 -4.51
CA ARG A 164 -15.52 19.22 -4.77
C ARG A 164 -16.32 19.91 -3.67
N ILE A 165 -15.89 19.84 -2.42
CA ILE A 165 -16.50 20.58 -1.29
C ILE A 165 -16.34 22.09 -1.51
N LYS A 166 -15.14 22.55 -1.90
CA LYS A 166 -14.89 23.98 -2.23
C LYS A 166 -15.71 24.49 -3.40
N GLY A 167 -16.00 23.64 -4.38
CA GLY A 167 -16.84 23.98 -5.54
C GLY A 167 -18.33 23.71 -5.36
N ALA A 168 -18.75 23.19 -4.20
CA ALA A 168 -20.15 22.87 -3.95
C ALA A 168 -20.97 24.12 -3.61
N THR A 169 -22.24 24.13 -4.04
CA THR A 169 -23.18 25.18 -3.65
C THR A 169 -23.61 25.03 -2.19
N LEU A 170 -24.12 26.12 -1.60
CA LEU A 170 -24.61 26.10 -0.24
C LEU A 170 -25.73 25.05 -0.03
N ASP A 171 -26.61 24.89 -1.02
CA ASP A 171 -27.73 23.93 -0.98
C ASP A 171 -27.20 22.46 -1.01
N GLN A 172 -26.18 22.20 -1.81
CA GLN A 172 -25.54 20.87 -1.86
C GLN A 172 -24.88 20.52 -0.51
N LEU A 173 -24.18 21.49 0.09
CA LEU A 173 -23.61 21.33 1.42
C LEU A 173 -24.68 21.16 2.48
N ALA A 174 -25.77 21.95 2.42
CA ALA A 174 -26.88 21.87 3.37
C ALA A 174 -27.59 20.51 3.33
N THR A 175 -27.73 19.93 2.16
CA THR A 175 -28.27 18.57 1.99
C THR A 175 -27.42 17.52 2.68
N ALA A 176 -26.08 17.68 2.66
CA ALA A 176 -25.15 16.70 3.21
C ALA A 176 -24.96 16.81 4.74
N ILE A 177 -24.92 18.04 5.29
CA ILE A 177 -24.50 18.29 6.68
C ILE A 177 -25.44 19.21 7.46
N GLY A 178 -26.54 19.59 6.87
CA GLY A 178 -27.53 20.54 7.44
C GLY A 178 -27.16 22.02 7.24
N PRO A 179 -28.12 22.94 7.26
CA PRO A 179 -27.97 24.35 6.84
C PRO A 179 -26.96 25.14 7.69
N SER A 180 -26.97 24.95 9.01
CA SER A 180 -26.09 25.69 9.91
C SER A 180 -24.60 25.38 9.63
N LYS A 181 -24.25 24.10 9.54
CA LYS A 181 -22.86 23.67 9.28
C LYS A 181 -22.41 23.93 7.83
N ALA A 182 -23.36 23.85 6.88
CA ALA A 182 -23.11 24.21 5.48
C ALA A 182 -22.68 25.66 5.33
N ASN A 183 -23.34 26.59 6.03
CA ASN A 183 -22.94 27.99 6.06
C ASN A 183 -21.50 28.18 6.59
N THR A 184 -21.12 27.47 7.63
CA THR A 184 -19.76 27.54 8.21
C THR A 184 -18.72 27.07 7.21
N VAL A 185 -18.93 25.91 6.57
CA VAL A 185 -18.04 25.35 5.55
C VAL A 185 -17.97 26.26 4.32
N TYR A 186 -19.10 26.72 3.84
CA TYR A 186 -19.17 27.58 2.66
C TYR A 186 -18.41 28.89 2.85
N ARG A 187 -18.62 29.58 4.00
CA ARG A 187 -17.92 30.82 4.35
C ARG A 187 -16.42 30.63 4.46
N HIS A 188 -15.97 29.52 5.08
CA HIS A 188 -14.55 29.22 5.23
C HIS A 188 -13.82 29.12 3.88
N PHE A 189 -14.45 28.49 2.89
CA PHE A 189 -13.84 28.32 1.58
C PHE A 189 -14.08 29.47 0.57
N GLN A 190 -15.00 30.37 0.87
CA GLN A 190 -15.29 31.55 0.03
C GLN A 190 -14.58 32.83 0.52
N GLN A 191 -13.96 32.81 1.70
CA GLN A 191 -13.14 33.94 2.16
C GLN A 191 -11.81 33.88 1.41
N PRO A 192 -11.46 34.91 0.60
CA PRO A 192 -10.12 35.00 0.02
C PRO A 192 -9.12 35.21 1.16
N THR A 193 -8.06 34.43 1.16
CA THR A 193 -6.87 34.57 2.01
C THR A 193 -6.08 35.77 1.53
#